data_0dea21f0df2eee595766e290a16c10d3
#
_entry.id   0dea21f0df2eee595766e290a16c10d3
#
_cell.length_a   1.000
_cell.length_b   1.000
_cell.length_c   1.000
_cell.angle_alpha   90.00
_cell.angle_beta   90.00
_cell.angle_gamma   90.00
#
_symmetry.space_group_name_H-M   'P 1'
#
loop_
_entity.id
_entity.type
_entity.pdbx_description
1 polymer ?
#
loop_
_entity_poly.entity_id
_entity_poly.type
_entity_poly.pdbx_seq_one_letter_code
_entity_poly.pdbx_strand_id
1 'polypeptide(L)'
;MHKGLSWTVAGAAVLSLMAANGCVTKKAWRQNVEATDTRVKGVESGLEGQEKRTSDLARDTDTRITQVKGTAEKAVEIGSQAMNKAEAAEKAARGKILWTTTLSDDSVKFSFDADKVPEGAQAILDELGTKVKGLDKTVYLEIEGHTDNIGSDAYNQHLAEMRAEAVRNYLAEKAGIPLHAMSIISYGESKPVAANSTAAGRAKNRRVVVRVLE
;
A
#
# COMPACT_ATOMS: atom_id res chain seq x y z
N MET A 1 -41.60 8.01 -9.15
CA MET A 1 -42.67 8.74 -9.84
C MET A 1 -42.45 8.59 -11.34
N HIS A 2 -42.92 7.51 -11.95
CA HIS A 2 -42.96 7.38 -13.41
C HIS A 2 -44.38 7.51 -13.89
N LYS A 3 -44.62 8.57 -14.64
CA LYS A 3 -45.92 8.89 -15.25
C LYS A 3 -46.20 7.92 -16.38
N GLY A 4 -47.39 7.29 -16.33
CA GLY A 4 -47.86 6.40 -17.36
C GLY A 4 -47.97 7.10 -18.72
N LEU A 5 -47.33 6.51 -19.70
CA LEU A 5 -47.47 6.89 -21.10
C LEU A 5 -48.73 6.25 -21.62
N SER A 6 -49.72 7.11 -21.93
CA SER A 6 -51.08 6.70 -22.32
C SER A 6 -51.08 5.99 -23.68
N TRP A 7 -51.73 4.85 -23.74
CA TRP A 7 -51.89 3.93 -24.89
C TRP A 7 -52.84 4.45 -26.01
N THR A 8 -52.98 5.74 -26.15
CA THR A 8 -53.95 6.32 -27.11
C THR A 8 -53.40 6.62 -28.50
N VAL A 9 -52.10 6.36 -28.76
CA VAL A 9 -51.48 6.69 -30.07
C VAL A 9 -51.44 5.51 -31.06
N ALA A 10 -51.60 4.28 -30.61
CA ALA A 10 -51.50 3.09 -31.49
C ALA A 10 -52.79 2.81 -32.30
N GLY A 11 -53.90 3.40 -31.91
CA GLY A 11 -55.21 3.16 -32.58
C GLY A 11 -55.47 3.96 -33.88
N ALA A 12 -54.80 5.11 -34.03
CA ALA A 12 -55.14 6.02 -35.16
C ALA A 12 -54.34 5.72 -36.45
N ALA A 13 -53.23 5.03 -36.39
CA ALA A 13 -52.40 4.74 -37.59
C ALA A 13 -52.90 3.57 -38.44
N VAL A 14 -53.76 2.70 -37.87
CA VAL A 14 -54.28 1.51 -38.60
C VAL A 14 -55.43 1.83 -39.47
N LEU A 15 -56.18 2.93 -39.22
CA LEU A 15 -57.42 3.31 -40.04
C LEU A 15 -57.03 4.02 -41.33
N SER A 16 -55.90 4.63 -41.51
CA SER A 16 -55.55 5.43 -42.70
C SER A 16 -55.07 4.61 -43.89
N LEU A 17 -54.67 3.33 -43.72
CA LEU A 17 -54.15 2.49 -44.82
C LEU A 17 -55.24 1.65 -45.51
N MET A 18 -56.55 1.73 -45.12
CA MET A 18 -57.56 0.89 -45.67
C MET A 18 -58.32 1.50 -46.91
N ALA A 19 -57.93 2.70 -47.35
CA ALA A 19 -58.59 3.37 -48.45
C ALA A 19 -57.99 3.13 -49.83
N ALA A 20 -56.90 2.39 -49.98
CA ALA A 20 -56.17 2.36 -51.25
C ALA A 20 -56.15 1.04 -52.04
N ASN A 21 -56.56 -0.14 -51.53
CA ASN A 21 -56.57 -1.38 -52.33
C ASN A 21 -57.52 -2.44 -51.78
N GLY A 22 -58.61 -2.66 -52.57
CA GLY A 22 -59.25 -3.95 -52.70
C GLY A 22 -59.94 -4.52 -51.44
N CYS A 23 -61.18 -4.95 -51.59
CA CYS A 23 -62.04 -5.61 -50.60
C CYS A 23 -61.24 -6.74 -49.85
N VAL A 24 -60.70 -6.41 -48.70
CA VAL A 24 -60.23 -7.44 -47.78
C VAL A 24 -61.45 -8.22 -47.30
N THR A 25 -61.54 -9.52 -47.62
CA THR A 25 -62.62 -10.35 -47.16
C THR A 25 -62.64 -10.39 -45.64
N LYS A 26 -63.85 -10.41 -45.03
CA LYS A 26 -64.04 -10.48 -43.59
C LYS A 26 -63.22 -11.61 -42.91
N LYS A 27 -63.02 -12.67 -43.69
CA LYS A 27 -62.15 -13.83 -43.26
C LYS A 27 -60.69 -13.48 -43.18
N ALA A 28 -60.09 -12.80 -44.19
CA ALA A 28 -58.71 -12.39 -44.21
C ALA A 28 -58.43 -11.34 -43.14
N TRP A 29 -59.34 -10.43 -42.86
CA TRP A 29 -59.28 -9.43 -41.79
C TRP A 29 -59.20 -10.12 -40.42
N ARG A 30 -60.10 -11.11 -40.14
CA ARG A 30 -60.07 -11.89 -38.87
C ARG A 30 -58.71 -12.64 -38.66
N GLN A 31 -58.26 -13.31 -39.71
CA GLN A 31 -56.96 -14.05 -39.66
C GLN A 31 -55.81 -13.11 -39.34
N ASN A 32 -55.75 -11.92 -39.91
CA ASN A 32 -54.71 -10.95 -39.61
C ASN A 32 -54.80 -10.41 -38.19
N VAL A 33 -56.00 -10.18 -37.67
CA VAL A 33 -56.23 -9.76 -36.28
C VAL A 33 -55.77 -10.87 -35.30
N GLU A 34 -56.15 -12.13 -35.52
CA GLU A 34 -55.76 -13.26 -34.71
C GLU A 34 -54.24 -13.47 -34.75
N ALA A 35 -53.60 -13.36 -35.93
CA ALA A 35 -52.15 -13.45 -36.08
C ALA A 35 -51.42 -12.32 -35.32
N THR A 36 -51.97 -11.10 -35.38
CA THR A 36 -51.42 -9.95 -34.67
C THR A 36 -51.56 -10.11 -33.14
N ASP A 37 -52.75 -10.55 -32.68
CA ASP A 37 -52.97 -10.81 -31.25
C ASP A 37 -52.04 -11.89 -30.70
N THR A 38 -51.81 -12.96 -31.46
CA THR A 38 -50.87 -14.01 -31.11
C THR A 38 -49.42 -13.49 -30.99
N ARG A 39 -49.03 -12.60 -31.93
CA ARG A 39 -47.70 -11.97 -31.90
C ARG A 39 -47.54 -11.02 -30.71
N VAL A 40 -48.58 -10.21 -30.43
CA VAL A 40 -48.58 -9.32 -29.26
C VAL A 40 -48.45 -10.10 -27.97
N LYS A 41 -49.26 -11.17 -27.79
CA LYS A 41 -49.14 -12.06 -26.62
C LYS A 41 -47.76 -12.71 -26.50
N GLY A 42 -47.15 -13.08 -27.62
CA GLY A 42 -45.80 -13.60 -27.65
C GLY A 42 -44.74 -12.57 -27.20
N VAL A 43 -44.91 -11.32 -27.62
CA VAL A 43 -44.03 -10.21 -27.21
C VAL A 43 -44.22 -9.87 -25.72
N GLU A 44 -45.49 -9.81 -25.27
CA GLU A 44 -45.81 -9.55 -23.86
C GLU A 44 -45.17 -10.61 -22.93
N SER A 45 -45.37 -11.89 -23.26
CA SER A 45 -44.75 -12.99 -22.46
C SER A 45 -43.19 -12.98 -22.51
N GLY A 46 -42.64 -12.56 -23.67
CA GLY A 46 -41.18 -12.37 -23.81
C GLY A 46 -40.70 -11.22 -22.95
N LEU A 47 -41.42 -10.13 -22.88
CA LEU A 47 -41.08 -8.95 -22.06
C LEU A 47 -41.14 -9.28 -20.57
N GLU A 48 -42.22 -9.94 -20.12
CA GLU A 48 -42.33 -10.41 -18.72
C GLU A 48 -41.17 -11.34 -18.34
N GLY A 49 -40.78 -12.25 -19.26
CA GLY A 49 -39.64 -13.13 -19.07
C GLY A 49 -38.32 -12.36 -18.96
N GLN A 50 -38.12 -11.30 -19.73
CA GLN A 50 -36.96 -10.42 -19.63
C GLN A 50 -36.94 -9.59 -18.34
N GLU A 51 -38.07 -9.01 -17.94
CA GLU A 51 -38.19 -8.27 -16.68
C GLU A 51 -37.83 -9.15 -15.48
N LYS A 52 -38.33 -10.39 -15.46
CA LYS A 52 -38.00 -11.34 -14.42
C LYS A 52 -36.49 -11.64 -14.38
N ARG A 53 -35.86 -11.95 -15.54
CA ARG A 53 -34.40 -12.21 -15.62
C ARG A 53 -33.60 -11.00 -15.16
N THR A 54 -33.99 -9.79 -15.53
CA THR A 54 -33.30 -8.57 -15.12
C THR A 54 -33.41 -8.35 -13.62
N SER A 55 -34.61 -8.61 -13.05
CA SER A 55 -34.82 -8.52 -11.60
C SER A 55 -33.97 -9.57 -10.84
N ASP A 56 -33.95 -10.81 -11.32
CA ASP A 56 -33.18 -11.90 -10.70
C ASP A 56 -31.67 -11.61 -10.78
N LEU A 57 -31.19 -11.11 -11.92
CA LEU A 57 -29.79 -10.70 -12.10
C LEU A 57 -29.41 -9.52 -11.18
N ALA A 58 -30.30 -8.56 -11.03
CA ALA A 58 -30.08 -7.42 -10.13
C ALA A 58 -29.93 -7.88 -8.67
N ARG A 59 -30.79 -8.82 -8.22
CA ARG A 59 -30.71 -9.40 -6.87
C ARG A 59 -29.43 -10.22 -6.65
N ASP A 60 -29.04 -11.06 -7.64
CA ASP A 60 -27.82 -11.82 -7.58
C ASP A 60 -26.60 -10.90 -7.49
N THR A 61 -26.57 -9.86 -8.33
CA THR A 61 -25.49 -8.87 -8.34
C THR A 61 -25.39 -8.14 -7.01
N ASP A 62 -26.50 -7.70 -6.43
CA ASP A 62 -26.50 -7.01 -5.11
C ASP A 62 -26.01 -7.93 -4.00
N THR A 63 -26.42 -9.19 -4.02
CA THR A 63 -25.94 -10.21 -3.07
C THR A 63 -24.42 -10.40 -3.18
N ARG A 64 -23.90 -10.53 -4.41
CA ARG A 64 -22.46 -10.70 -4.66
C ARG A 64 -21.67 -9.47 -4.25
N ILE A 65 -22.17 -8.27 -4.54
CA ILE A 65 -21.53 -7.00 -4.10
C ILE A 65 -21.45 -6.96 -2.58
N THR A 66 -22.51 -7.30 -1.88
CA THR A 66 -22.54 -7.34 -0.41
C THR A 66 -21.54 -8.35 0.14
N GLN A 67 -21.46 -9.53 -0.45
CA GLN A 67 -20.50 -10.57 -0.06
C GLN A 67 -19.05 -10.13 -0.29
N VAL A 68 -18.75 -9.55 -1.46
CA VAL A 68 -17.41 -9.03 -1.79
C VAL A 68 -17.01 -7.92 -0.83
N LYS A 69 -17.93 -6.99 -0.54
CA LYS A 69 -17.70 -5.91 0.42
C LYS A 69 -17.36 -6.46 1.82
N GLY A 70 -18.14 -7.41 2.32
CA GLY A 70 -17.86 -8.03 3.62
C GLY A 70 -16.54 -8.81 3.65
N THR A 71 -16.15 -9.44 2.53
CA THR A 71 -14.84 -10.12 2.42
C THR A 71 -13.70 -9.11 2.40
N ALA A 72 -13.85 -7.99 1.68
CA ALA A 72 -12.85 -6.93 1.63
C ALA A 72 -12.65 -6.27 3.00
N GLU A 73 -13.72 -5.99 3.72
CA GLU A 73 -13.65 -5.43 5.08
C GLU A 73 -12.90 -6.37 6.05
N LYS A 74 -13.18 -7.67 6.00
CA LYS A 74 -12.46 -8.68 6.79
C LYS A 74 -10.97 -8.76 6.41
N ALA A 75 -10.66 -8.67 5.12
CA ALA A 75 -9.27 -8.70 4.65
C ALA A 75 -8.48 -7.49 5.15
N VAL A 76 -9.08 -6.30 5.16
CA VAL A 76 -8.48 -5.08 5.72
C VAL A 76 -8.24 -5.23 7.22
N GLU A 77 -9.21 -5.76 7.96
CA GLU A 77 -9.07 -6.00 9.40
C GLU A 77 -7.94 -6.99 9.71
N ILE A 78 -7.90 -8.13 9.00
CA ILE A 78 -6.83 -9.13 9.16
C ILE A 78 -5.47 -8.52 8.82
N GLY A 79 -5.38 -7.73 7.73
CA GLY A 79 -4.16 -7.03 7.35
C GLY A 79 -3.67 -6.08 8.44
N SER A 80 -4.56 -5.29 9.02
CA SER A 80 -4.25 -4.39 10.13
C SER A 80 -3.77 -5.14 11.39
N GLN A 81 -4.46 -6.22 11.75
CA GLN A 81 -4.05 -7.06 12.89
C GLN A 81 -2.68 -7.72 12.66
N ALA A 82 -2.40 -8.18 11.45
CA ALA A 82 -1.11 -8.75 11.08
C ALA A 82 0.02 -7.72 11.18
N MET A 83 -0.19 -6.50 10.70
CA MET A 83 0.77 -5.41 10.82
C MET A 83 1.07 -5.07 12.29
N ASN A 84 0.04 -4.92 13.12
CA ASN A 84 0.21 -4.63 14.55
C ASN A 84 0.98 -5.74 15.29
N LYS A 85 0.71 -7.01 14.95
CA LYS A 85 1.45 -8.14 15.50
C LYS A 85 2.91 -8.17 15.03
N ALA A 86 3.17 -7.83 13.77
CA ALA A 86 4.53 -7.75 13.23
C ALA A 86 5.32 -6.63 13.91
N GLU A 87 4.74 -5.45 14.10
CA GLU A 87 5.38 -4.35 14.83
C GLU A 87 5.67 -4.71 16.30
N ALA A 88 4.71 -5.36 16.97
CA ALA A 88 4.92 -5.82 18.34
C ALA A 88 6.01 -6.88 18.44
N ALA A 89 6.06 -7.83 17.49
CA ALA A 89 7.10 -8.84 17.42
C ALA A 89 8.47 -8.23 17.12
N GLU A 90 8.54 -7.27 16.19
CA GLU A 90 9.78 -6.52 15.89
C GLU A 90 10.29 -5.77 17.13
N LYS A 91 9.38 -5.07 17.83
CA LYS A 91 9.73 -4.36 19.07
C LYS A 91 10.21 -5.31 20.17
N ALA A 92 9.59 -6.48 20.31
CA ALA A 92 10.01 -7.49 21.28
C ALA A 92 11.36 -8.14 20.90
N ALA A 93 11.63 -8.32 19.59
CA ALA A 93 12.86 -8.92 19.09
C ALA A 93 14.07 -7.97 19.20
N ARG A 94 13.85 -6.66 19.16
CA ARG A 94 14.93 -5.64 19.24
C ARG A 94 15.58 -5.51 20.61
N GLY A 95 15.08 -6.16 21.63
CA GLY A 95 15.55 -5.99 22.99
C GLY A 95 15.22 -4.61 23.57
N LYS A 96 15.64 -4.37 24.81
CA LYS A 96 15.48 -3.09 25.47
C LYS A 96 16.59 -2.13 25.05
N ILE A 97 16.24 -1.04 24.36
CA ILE A 97 17.19 0.02 24.03
C ILE A 97 17.57 0.75 25.33
N LEU A 98 18.84 0.70 25.68
CA LEU A 98 19.38 1.42 26.83
C LEU A 98 19.64 2.89 26.49
N TRP A 99 20.29 3.15 25.34
CA TRP A 99 20.45 4.47 24.75
C TRP A 99 20.79 4.37 23.26
N THR A 100 20.73 5.52 22.59
CA THR A 100 21.07 5.68 21.18
C THR A 100 22.07 6.80 21.00
N THR A 101 23.10 6.57 20.21
CA THR A 101 24.10 7.58 19.80
C THR A 101 23.95 7.80 18.30
N THR A 102 23.81 9.05 17.87
CA THR A 102 23.70 9.40 16.45
C THR A 102 24.90 10.23 16.02
N LEU A 103 25.56 9.77 14.98
CA LEU A 103 26.67 10.45 14.30
C LEU A 103 26.10 10.96 12.96
N SER A 104 25.82 12.22 12.84
CA SER A 104 25.27 12.82 11.62
C SER A 104 26.24 13.81 10.99
N ASP A 105 26.12 14.03 9.69
CA ASP A 105 27.04 14.86 8.90
C ASP A 105 26.95 16.36 9.24
N ASP A 106 25.89 16.78 9.91
CA ASP A 106 25.76 18.13 10.48
C ASP A 106 26.59 18.31 11.76
N SER A 107 26.87 17.23 12.49
CA SER A 107 27.71 17.22 13.71
C SER A 107 29.11 16.68 13.47
N VAL A 108 29.23 15.71 12.57
CA VAL A 108 30.49 14.98 12.28
C VAL A 108 30.56 14.73 10.78
N LYS A 109 31.38 15.50 10.06
CA LYS A 109 31.50 15.36 8.60
C LYS A 109 32.01 13.96 8.22
N PHE A 110 31.12 13.07 7.79
CA PHE A 110 31.53 11.85 7.11
C PHE A 110 32.07 12.22 5.72
N SER A 111 33.37 12.05 5.54
CA SER A 111 34.03 12.16 4.25
C SER A 111 33.39 11.21 3.23
N PHE A 112 33.48 11.49 1.93
CA PHE A 112 33.00 10.61 0.87
C PHE A 112 33.67 9.22 0.89
N ASP A 113 34.90 9.14 1.41
CA ASP A 113 35.61 7.86 1.62
C ASP A 113 35.16 7.25 2.95
N ALA A 114 34.28 6.28 2.84
CA ALA A 114 33.56 5.68 3.96
C ALA A 114 34.40 4.69 4.82
N ASP A 115 35.68 4.55 4.57
CA ASP A 115 36.54 3.59 5.24
C ASP A 115 37.13 4.08 6.59
N LYS A 116 36.97 5.36 6.92
CA LYS A 116 37.51 5.94 8.16
C LYS A 116 36.48 6.75 8.93
N VAL A 117 36.48 6.53 10.24
CA VAL A 117 35.69 7.35 11.17
C VAL A 117 36.33 8.73 11.28
N PRO A 118 35.59 9.83 11.03
CA PRO A 118 36.07 11.20 11.16
C PRO A 118 36.53 11.49 12.60
N GLU A 119 37.56 12.35 12.77
CA GLU A 119 38.06 12.71 14.10
C GLU A 119 36.99 13.22 15.07
N GLY A 120 36.04 14.01 14.59
CA GLY A 120 34.91 14.48 15.40
C GLY A 120 33.97 13.34 15.89
N ALA A 121 33.91 12.22 15.18
CA ALA A 121 33.16 11.05 15.60
C ALA A 121 33.91 10.17 16.58
N GLN A 122 35.23 10.18 16.53
CA GLN A 122 36.07 9.31 17.37
C GLN A 122 35.84 9.60 18.87
N ALA A 123 35.83 10.87 19.27
CA ALA A 123 35.57 11.25 20.65
C ALA A 123 34.20 10.75 21.17
N ILE A 124 33.16 10.83 20.33
CA ILE A 124 31.81 10.34 20.67
C ILE A 124 31.80 8.81 20.81
N LEU A 125 32.52 8.11 19.92
CA LEU A 125 32.64 6.66 19.97
C LEU A 125 33.50 6.16 21.14
N ASP A 126 34.54 6.89 21.51
CA ASP A 126 35.34 6.60 22.68
C ASP A 126 34.55 6.74 23.98
N GLU A 127 33.73 7.78 24.07
CA GLU A 127 32.79 7.96 25.19
C GLU A 127 31.75 6.83 25.23
N LEU A 128 31.18 6.45 24.07
CA LEU A 128 30.26 5.33 23.94
C LEU A 128 30.94 4.02 24.41
N GLY A 129 32.15 3.74 23.92
CA GLY A 129 32.90 2.56 24.29
C GLY A 129 33.18 2.49 25.80
N THR A 130 33.50 3.63 26.39
CA THR A 130 33.75 3.73 27.86
C THR A 130 32.45 3.45 28.63
N LYS A 131 31.30 4.01 28.18
CA LYS A 131 30.00 3.75 28.79
C LYS A 131 29.59 2.29 28.68
N VAL A 132 29.80 1.66 27.52
CA VAL A 132 29.48 0.25 27.30
C VAL A 132 30.29 -0.66 28.20
N LYS A 133 31.61 -0.41 28.34
CA LYS A 133 32.48 -1.17 29.22
C LYS A 133 32.14 -1.00 30.70
N GLY A 134 31.60 0.15 31.09
CA GLY A 134 31.18 0.43 32.45
C GLY A 134 29.87 -0.26 32.86
N LEU A 135 29.19 -0.94 31.92
CA LEU A 135 27.97 -1.68 32.24
C LEU A 135 28.35 -3.05 32.85
N ASP A 136 27.72 -3.37 33.99
CA ASP A 136 27.84 -4.68 34.63
C ASP A 136 26.81 -5.69 34.05
N LYS A 137 26.71 -5.71 32.73
CA LYS A 137 25.80 -6.58 32.00
C LYS A 137 26.20 -6.76 30.53
N THR A 138 25.75 -7.86 29.93
CA THR A 138 25.91 -8.12 28.51
C THR A 138 25.00 -7.20 27.70
N VAL A 139 25.55 -6.48 26.74
CA VAL A 139 24.85 -5.61 25.82
C VAL A 139 25.25 -5.93 24.37
N TYR A 140 24.32 -5.61 23.45
CA TYR A 140 24.55 -5.71 22.02
C TYR A 140 24.43 -4.31 21.39
N LEU A 141 25.24 -4.06 20.37
CA LEU A 141 25.21 -2.82 19.62
C LEU A 141 24.62 -3.08 18.23
N GLU A 142 23.60 -2.35 17.88
CA GLU A 142 23.03 -2.29 16.54
C GLU A 142 23.53 -1.00 15.89
N ILE A 143 24.24 -1.12 14.76
CA ILE A 143 24.85 0.00 14.06
C ILE A 143 24.15 0.17 12.73
N GLU A 144 23.35 1.24 12.61
CA GLU A 144 22.50 1.52 11.45
C GLU A 144 23.17 2.59 10.57
N GLY A 145 23.35 2.27 9.28
CA GLY A 145 23.83 3.23 8.29
C GLY A 145 22.68 3.84 7.49
N HIS A 146 22.78 5.16 7.24
CA HIS A 146 21.78 5.92 6.48
C HIS A 146 22.46 6.89 5.52
N THR A 147 21.81 7.15 4.38
CA THR A 147 22.21 8.16 3.39
C THR A 147 21.10 9.19 3.18
N ASP A 148 21.41 10.23 2.43
CA ASP A 148 20.38 11.03 1.76
C ASP A 148 19.91 10.32 0.46
N ASN A 149 19.05 10.97 -0.31
CA ASN A 149 18.48 10.44 -1.55
C ASN A 149 19.29 10.76 -2.81
N ILE A 150 20.57 11.13 -2.69
CA ILE A 150 21.40 11.39 -3.85
C ILE A 150 22.16 10.12 -4.24
N GLY A 151 21.95 9.66 -5.46
CA GLY A 151 22.50 8.44 -5.99
C GLY A 151 21.45 7.38 -6.29
N SER A 152 21.89 6.18 -6.67
CA SER A 152 21.00 5.04 -6.82
C SER A 152 20.77 4.35 -5.46
N ASP A 153 19.64 3.68 -5.30
CA ASP A 153 19.29 2.92 -4.09
C ASP A 153 20.41 1.90 -3.76
N ALA A 154 20.89 1.14 -4.75
CA ALA A 154 21.96 0.16 -4.56
C ALA A 154 23.27 0.83 -4.10
N TYR A 155 23.62 2.00 -4.64
CA TYR A 155 24.79 2.76 -4.20
C TYR A 155 24.60 3.24 -2.75
N ASN A 156 23.44 3.81 -2.43
CA ASN A 156 23.12 4.31 -1.09
C ASN A 156 23.09 3.19 -0.06
N GLN A 157 22.58 2.01 -0.44
CA GLN A 157 22.60 0.82 0.42
C GLN A 157 24.03 0.41 0.77
N HIS A 158 24.93 0.32 -0.23
CA HIS A 158 26.33 -0.03 -0.02
C HIS A 158 27.09 1.04 0.77
N LEU A 159 26.86 2.33 0.47
CA LEU A 159 27.51 3.44 1.18
C LEU A 159 27.12 3.47 2.67
N ALA A 160 25.86 3.23 2.98
CA ALA A 160 25.37 3.14 4.35
C ALA A 160 26.00 1.97 5.11
N GLU A 161 26.14 0.81 4.46
CA GLU A 161 26.79 -0.36 5.01
C GLU A 161 28.28 -0.08 5.34
N MET A 162 29.03 0.48 4.40
CA MET A 162 30.44 0.81 4.60
C MET A 162 30.65 1.78 5.79
N ARG A 163 29.79 2.79 5.93
CA ARG A 163 29.84 3.73 7.05
C ARG A 163 29.56 3.06 8.40
N ALA A 164 28.57 2.19 8.45
CA ALA A 164 28.28 1.42 9.65
C ALA A 164 29.40 0.45 9.99
N GLU A 165 30.05 -0.15 8.98
CA GLU A 165 31.20 -1.04 9.14
C GLU A 165 32.41 -0.29 9.67
N ALA A 166 32.70 0.90 9.19
CA ALA A 166 33.80 1.73 9.70
C ALA A 166 33.61 2.03 11.20
N VAL A 167 32.39 2.35 11.64
CA VAL A 167 32.05 2.56 13.05
C VAL A 167 32.21 1.28 13.86
N ARG A 168 31.75 0.13 13.36
CA ARG A 168 31.91 -1.18 14.00
C ARG A 168 33.40 -1.52 14.23
N ASN A 169 34.20 -1.35 13.18
CA ASN A 169 35.61 -1.65 13.22
C ASN A 169 36.34 -0.73 14.21
N TYR A 170 36.01 0.56 14.23
CA TYR A 170 36.55 1.50 15.21
C TYR A 170 36.20 1.09 16.65
N LEU A 171 34.96 0.73 16.94
CA LEU A 171 34.54 0.28 18.26
C LEU A 171 35.21 -1.02 18.67
N ALA A 172 35.48 -1.93 17.73
CA ALA A 172 36.22 -3.16 18.00
C ALA A 172 37.68 -2.87 18.33
N GLU A 173 38.35 -2.05 17.51
CA GLU A 173 39.79 -1.80 17.64
C GLU A 173 40.15 -0.86 18.80
N LYS A 174 39.41 0.21 18.96
CA LYS A 174 39.72 1.26 19.96
C LYS A 174 38.98 1.06 21.27
N ALA A 175 37.69 0.72 21.19
CA ALA A 175 36.91 0.46 22.39
C ALA A 175 36.96 -0.99 22.85
N GLY A 176 37.52 -1.93 22.08
CA GLY A 176 37.64 -3.35 22.44
C GLY A 176 36.29 -4.04 22.62
N ILE A 177 35.26 -3.57 21.93
CA ILE A 177 33.91 -4.21 21.92
C ILE A 177 33.99 -5.42 20.98
N PRO A 178 33.60 -6.64 21.43
CA PRO A 178 33.72 -7.82 20.58
C PRO A 178 32.84 -7.73 19.33
N LEU A 179 33.36 -8.15 18.16
CA LEU A 179 32.61 -8.11 16.90
C LEU A 179 31.30 -8.88 16.96
N HIS A 180 31.25 -9.99 17.70
CA HIS A 180 30.02 -10.78 17.87
C HIS A 180 28.94 -10.09 18.71
N ALA A 181 29.26 -9.02 19.42
CA ALA A 181 28.35 -8.19 20.18
C ALA A 181 27.84 -6.98 19.34
N MET A 182 28.17 -6.91 18.06
CA MET A 182 27.80 -5.80 17.17
C MET A 182 27.19 -6.32 15.88
N SER A 183 26.04 -5.78 15.49
CA SER A 183 25.39 -6.01 14.19
C SER A 183 25.38 -4.73 13.35
N ILE A 184 25.38 -4.89 12.02
CA ILE A 184 25.25 -3.80 11.06
C ILE A 184 23.92 -3.93 10.35
N ILE A 185 23.25 -2.82 10.19
CA ILE A 185 22.03 -2.70 9.36
C ILE A 185 22.23 -1.51 8.42
N SER A 186 22.12 -1.76 7.12
CA SER A 186 22.06 -0.69 6.14
C SER A 186 20.61 -0.38 5.81
N TYR A 187 20.23 0.88 5.95
CA TYR A 187 18.93 1.39 5.50
C TYR A 187 19.05 2.23 4.24
N GLY A 188 20.27 2.54 3.77
CA GLY A 188 20.43 3.43 2.63
C GLY A 188 19.61 4.72 2.81
N GLU A 189 18.86 5.09 1.81
CA GLU A 189 17.97 6.26 1.82
C GLU A 189 16.55 5.99 2.34
N SER A 190 16.21 4.73 2.67
CA SER A 190 14.84 4.29 2.94
C SER A 190 14.22 4.83 4.23
N LYS A 191 15.05 5.33 5.18
CA LYS A 191 14.57 5.85 6.48
C LYS A 191 15.06 7.28 6.73
N PRO A 192 14.56 8.30 6.01
CA PRO A 192 14.92 9.69 6.23
C PRO A 192 14.35 10.22 7.56
N VAL A 193 15.14 11.06 8.27
CA VAL A 193 14.71 11.78 9.50
C VAL A 193 14.43 13.26 9.24
N ALA A 194 14.80 13.76 8.06
CA ALA A 194 14.55 15.13 7.62
C ALA A 194 14.25 15.17 6.11
N ALA A 195 13.71 16.30 5.65
CA ALA A 195 13.38 16.46 4.23
C ALA A 195 14.65 16.48 3.37
N ASN A 196 14.73 15.62 2.37
CA ASN A 196 15.84 15.55 1.40
C ASN A 196 15.90 16.73 0.43
N SER A 197 14.85 17.55 0.38
CA SER A 197 14.79 18.74 -0.48
C SER A 197 15.77 19.84 -0.05
N THR A 198 16.22 19.87 1.20
CA THR A 198 17.15 20.87 1.71
C THR A 198 18.54 20.27 1.98
N ALA A 199 19.59 21.09 1.81
CA ALA A 199 20.96 20.66 2.13
C ALA A 199 21.10 20.27 3.62
N ALA A 200 20.49 21.04 4.52
CA ALA A 200 20.49 20.76 5.96
C ALA A 200 19.74 19.45 6.29
N GLY A 201 18.63 19.18 5.62
CA GLY A 201 17.89 17.92 5.81
C GLY A 201 18.68 16.71 5.30
N ARG A 202 19.34 16.83 4.16
CA ARG A 202 20.23 15.78 3.65
C ARG A 202 21.40 15.51 4.60
N ALA A 203 22.01 16.53 5.18
CA ALA A 203 23.09 16.36 6.17
C ALA A 203 22.63 15.58 7.41
N LYS A 204 21.41 15.78 7.88
CA LYS A 204 20.81 14.97 8.95
C LYS A 204 20.51 13.54 8.55
N ASN A 205 20.17 13.30 7.28
CA ASN A 205 19.90 11.97 6.77
C ASN A 205 21.18 11.14 6.61
N ARG A 206 22.29 11.76 6.23
CA ARG A 206 23.62 11.11 6.20
C ARG A 206 24.13 10.92 7.62
N ARG A 207 23.79 9.78 8.22
CA ARG A 207 24.09 9.48 9.63
C ARG A 207 24.39 8.01 9.85
N VAL A 208 25.09 7.73 10.93
CA VAL A 208 25.18 6.39 11.55
C VAL A 208 24.55 6.47 12.93
N VAL A 209 23.67 5.52 13.22
CA VAL A 209 23.01 5.41 14.53
C VAL A 209 23.52 4.17 15.23
N VAL A 210 24.02 4.31 16.44
CA VAL A 210 24.44 3.19 17.28
C VAL A 210 23.47 3.05 18.43
N ARG A 211 22.75 1.92 18.48
CA ARG A 211 21.84 1.57 19.56
C ARG A 211 22.49 0.55 20.47
N VAL A 212 22.45 0.79 21.76
CA VAL A 212 22.90 -0.15 22.78
C VAL A 212 21.69 -0.85 23.34
N LEU A 213 21.65 -2.16 23.21
CA LEU A 213 20.53 -3.05 23.52
C LEU A 213 20.92 -3.98 24.68
N GLU A 214 19.91 -4.30 25.54
CA GLU A 214 19.99 -5.30 26.61
C GLU A 214 19.18 -6.53 26.23
#